data_a4f7d5c65de08862533425ff8201db05
#
_entry.id   a4f7d5c65de08862533425ff8201db05
#
_cell.length_a   1.000
_cell.length_b   1.000
_cell.length_c   1.000
_cell.angle_alpha   90.00
_cell.angle_beta   90.00
_cell.angle_gamma   90.00
#
_symmetry.space_group_name_H-M   'P 1'
#
loop_
_entity.id
_entity.type
_entity.pdbx_description
1 polymer ?
#
loop_
_entity_poly.entity_id
_entity_poly.type
_entity_poly.pdbx_seq_one_letter_code
_entity_poly.pdbx_strand_id
1 'polypeptide(L)'
;FLDLTARLIKRILWLAERHGGPDPEGIRIALPLSQQELGLMLGVTREAMNKKLRELEKQGMITRRDGRLVIKDSEGLKQLLADAVKN
;
A
#
# COMPACT_ATOMS: atom_id res chain seq x y z
N PHE A 1 -5.98 -13.12 12.51
CA PHE A 1 -4.77 -12.35 12.78
C PHE A 1 -3.95 -12.16 11.53
N LEU A 2 -3.87 -10.93 11.03
CA LEU A 2 -3.20 -10.63 9.78
C LEU A 2 -1.80 -10.09 10.05
N ASP A 3 -0.84 -10.48 9.22
CA ASP A 3 0.49 -9.93 9.30
C ASP A 3 0.52 -8.49 8.75
N LEU A 4 1.66 -7.83 8.86
CA LEU A 4 1.80 -6.44 8.44
C LEU A 4 1.55 -6.26 6.95
N THR A 5 2.01 -7.19 6.13
CA THR A 5 1.81 -7.10 4.67
C THR A 5 0.33 -7.08 4.33
N ALA A 6 -0.44 -8.02 4.89
CA ALA A 6 -1.88 -8.08 4.63
C ALA A 6 -2.60 -6.82 5.13
N ARG A 7 -2.24 -6.36 6.32
CA ARG A 7 -2.84 -5.15 6.90
C ARG A 7 -2.55 -3.91 6.08
N LEU A 8 -1.32 -3.79 5.59
CA LEU A 8 -0.92 -2.68 4.74
C LEU A 8 -1.68 -2.70 3.41
N ILE A 9 -1.76 -3.86 2.76
CA ILE A 9 -2.47 -3.98 1.49
C ILE A 9 -3.94 -3.63 1.66
N LYS A 10 -4.58 -4.13 2.71
CA LYS A 10 -5.98 -3.79 2.99
C LYS A 10 -6.16 -2.28 3.13
N ARG A 11 -5.25 -1.63 3.83
CA ARG A 11 -5.34 -0.18 4.02
C ARG A 11 -5.14 0.57 2.71
N ILE A 12 -4.17 0.14 1.91
CA ILE A 12 -3.91 0.77 0.61
C ILE A 12 -5.14 0.65 -0.30
N LEU A 13 -5.73 -0.54 -0.38
CA LEU A 13 -6.91 -0.76 -1.21
C LEU A 13 -8.10 0.06 -0.71
N TRP A 14 -8.27 0.14 0.61
CA TRP A 14 -9.33 0.94 1.22
C TRP A 14 -9.16 2.42 0.89
N LEU A 15 -7.92 2.93 0.98
CA LEU A 15 -7.63 4.32 0.63
C LEU A 15 -7.89 4.58 -0.85
N ALA A 16 -7.57 3.63 -1.70
CA ALA A 16 -7.79 3.77 -3.14
C ALA A 16 -9.28 3.85 -3.48
N GLU A 17 -10.13 3.13 -2.77
CA GLU A 17 -11.57 3.21 -2.99
C GLU A 17 -12.13 4.60 -2.67
N ARG A 18 -11.59 5.24 -1.64
CA ARG A 18 -12.11 6.53 -1.17
C ARG A 18 -11.41 7.73 -1.80
N HIS A 19 -10.14 7.59 -2.10
CA HIS A 19 -9.29 8.71 -2.50
C HIS A 19 -8.50 8.43 -3.77
N GLY A 20 -8.82 7.35 -4.47
CA GLY A 20 -8.12 6.98 -5.69
C GLY A 20 -8.61 7.74 -6.90
N GLY A 21 -7.71 7.99 -7.82
CA GLY A 21 -8.04 8.60 -9.09
C GLY A 21 -7.14 8.04 -10.18
N PRO A 22 -7.48 8.29 -11.44
CA PRO A 22 -6.70 7.75 -12.55
C PRO A 22 -5.30 8.36 -12.60
N ASP A 23 -4.33 7.54 -12.98
CA ASP A 23 -2.95 7.92 -13.15
C ASP A 23 -2.40 7.17 -14.36
N PRO A 24 -1.43 7.73 -15.10
CA PRO A 24 -0.86 7.00 -16.23
C PRO A 24 -0.30 5.62 -15.86
N GLU A 25 0.12 5.43 -14.62
CA GLU A 25 0.66 4.15 -14.16
C GLU A 25 -0.36 3.28 -13.41
N GLY A 26 -1.57 3.78 -13.19
CA GLY A 26 -2.58 3.01 -12.50
C GLY A 26 -3.54 3.87 -11.69
N ILE A 27 -3.55 3.72 -10.38
CA ILE A 27 -4.45 4.45 -9.49
C ILE A 27 -3.62 5.25 -8.50
N ARG A 28 -3.78 6.58 -8.50
CA ARG A 28 -3.11 7.46 -7.55
C ARG A 28 -4.03 7.71 -6.35
N ILE A 29 -3.47 7.53 -5.15
CA ILE A 29 -4.18 7.90 -3.93
C ILE A 29 -3.97 9.39 -3.70
N ALA A 30 -5.05 10.16 -3.70
CA ALA A 30 -4.99 11.63 -3.68
C ALA A 30 -4.42 12.22 -2.39
N LEU A 31 -4.46 11.46 -1.30
CA LEU A 31 -3.93 11.94 -0.02
C LEU A 31 -2.42 11.80 0.03
N PRO A 32 -1.69 12.87 0.43
CA PRO A 32 -0.27 12.72 0.73
C PRO A 32 -0.13 11.95 2.05
N LEU A 33 0.59 10.82 2.00
CA LEU A 33 0.78 9.96 3.17
C LEU A 33 2.27 9.67 3.37
N SER A 34 2.78 10.02 4.54
CA SER A 34 4.14 9.69 4.90
C SER A 34 4.20 8.27 5.46
N GLN A 35 5.41 7.69 5.50
CA GLN A 35 5.62 6.41 6.16
C GLN A 35 5.24 6.49 7.63
N GLN A 36 5.48 7.65 8.26
CA GLN A 36 5.12 7.84 9.66
C GLN A 36 3.61 7.77 9.87
N GLU A 37 2.85 8.44 9.00
CA GLU A 37 1.39 8.42 9.10
C GLU A 37 0.83 7.01 8.88
N LEU A 38 1.33 6.30 7.88
CA LEU A 38 0.93 4.92 7.64
C LEU A 38 1.31 4.02 8.81
N GLY A 39 2.49 4.24 9.37
CA GLY A 39 2.94 3.49 10.54
C GLY A 39 2.01 3.69 11.72
N LEU A 40 1.60 4.94 11.97
CA LEU A 40 0.65 5.25 13.04
C LEU A 40 -0.69 4.56 12.82
N MET A 41 -1.17 4.57 11.58
CA MET A 41 -2.44 3.90 11.24
C MET A 41 -2.41 2.41 11.51
N LEU A 42 -1.27 1.78 11.31
CA LEU A 42 -1.13 0.34 11.45
C LEU A 42 -0.45 -0.09 12.74
N GLY A 43 -0.08 0.87 13.58
CA GLY A 43 0.54 0.57 14.86
C GLY A 43 1.96 0.03 14.75
N VAL A 44 2.71 0.47 13.73
CA VAL A 44 4.10 0.03 13.52
C VAL A 44 5.01 1.24 13.36
N THR A 45 6.31 1.00 13.44
CA THR A 45 7.29 2.07 13.29
C THR A 45 7.36 2.54 11.84
N ARG A 46 7.89 3.76 11.66
CA ARG A 46 8.16 4.31 10.34
C ARG A 46 9.11 3.41 9.55
N GLU A 47 10.13 2.88 10.23
CA GLU A 47 11.13 2.01 9.61
C GLU A 47 10.52 0.71 9.10
N ALA A 48 9.67 0.08 9.90
CA ALA A 48 8.98 -1.14 9.49
C ALA A 48 8.05 -0.86 8.30
N MET A 49 7.36 0.27 8.33
CA MET A 49 6.48 0.67 7.23
C MET A 49 7.29 0.91 5.95
N ASN A 50 8.39 1.64 6.06
CA ASN A 50 9.22 1.93 4.90
C ASN A 50 9.77 0.65 4.26
N LYS A 51 10.15 -0.31 5.08
CA LYS A 51 10.62 -1.61 4.58
C LYS A 51 9.55 -2.32 3.77
N LYS A 52 8.32 -2.35 4.27
CA LYS A 52 7.21 -3.01 3.56
C LYS A 52 6.85 -2.29 2.28
N LEU A 53 6.83 -0.97 2.29
CA LEU A 53 6.56 -0.20 1.07
C LEU A 53 7.61 -0.46 0.01
N ARG A 54 8.88 -0.53 0.40
CA ARG A 54 9.97 -0.86 -0.53
C ARG A 54 9.81 -2.26 -1.13
N GLU A 55 9.38 -3.23 -0.32
CA GLU A 55 9.14 -4.59 -0.82
C GLU A 55 8.05 -4.57 -1.90
N LEU A 56 6.96 -3.85 -1.67
CA LEU A 56 5.88 -3.73 -2.66
C LEU A 56 6.35 -2.99 -3.92
N GLU A 57 7.18 -1.97 -3.76
CA GLU A 57 7.75 -1.25 -4.90
C GLU A 57 8.64 -2.17 -5.74
N LYS A 58 9.47 -2.98 -5.11
CA LYS A 58 10.35 -3.92 -5.81
C LYS A 58 9.56 -4.96 -6.58
N GLN A 59 8.39 -5.34 -6.09
CA GLN A 59 7.52 -6.29 -6.75
C GLN A 59 6.69 -5.66 -7.86
N GLY A 60 6.82 -4.35 -8.07
CA GLY A 60 6.08 -3.65 -9.11
C GLY A 60 4.62 -3.37 -8.78
N MET A 61 4.23 -3.51 -7.53
CA MET A 61 2.84 -3.34 -7.11
C MET A 61 2.45 -1.88 -6.94
N ILE A 62 3.39 -1.09 -6.42
CA ILE A 62 3.15 0.33 -6.15
C ILE A 62 4.37 1.15 -6.55
N THR A 63 4.17 2.45 -6.66
CA THR A 63 5.27 3.41 -6.69
C THR A 63 4.87 4.61 -5.83
N ARG A 64 5.83 5.46 -5.50
CA ARG A 64 5.58 6.67 -4.72
C ARG A 64 6.05 7.87 -5.55
N ARG A 65 5.20 8.87 -5.64
CA ARG A 65 5.48 10.05 -6.44
C ARG A 65 4.87 11.27 -5.75
N ASP A 66 5.71 12.25 -5.45
CA ASP A 66 5.29 13.51 -4.81
C ASP A 66 4.55 13.26 -3.49
N GLY A 67 5.05 12.32 -2.68
CA GLY A 67 4.44 12.01 -1.39
C GLY A 67 3.15 11.21 -1.47
N ARG A 68 2.78 10.73 -2.65
CA ARG A 68 1.55 9.96 -2.85
C ARG A 68 1.88 8.55 -3.34
N LEU A 69 1.01 7.62 -2.96
CA LEU A 69 1.09 6.25 -3.43
C LEU A 69 0.36 6.12 -4.77
N VAL A 70 0.97 5.39 -5.69
CA VAL A 70 0.34 5.01 -6.96
C VAL A 70 0.31 3.50 -7.02
N ILE A 71 -0.87 2.92 -7.15
CA ILE A 71 -1.04 1.48 -7.30
C ILE A 71 -0.82 1.14 -8.77
N LYS A 72 0.24 0.38 -9.05
CA LYS A 72 0.55 -0.02 -10.41
C LYS A 72 -0.11 -1.34 -10.79
N ASP A 73 -0.29 -2.22 -9.82
CA ASP A 73 -0.84 -3.56 -10.05
C ASP A 73 -1.83 -3.90 -8.94
N SER A 74 -3.05 -3.44 -9.11
CA SER A 74 -4.08 -3.65 -8.10
C SER A 74 -4.47 -5.13 -7.99
N GLU A 75 -4.47 -5.86 -9.09
CA GLU A 75 -4.75 -7.30 -9.06
C GLU A 75 -3.65 -8.06 -8.33
N GLY A 76 -2.39 -7.65 -8.54
CA GLY A 76 -1.27 -8.24 -7.81
C GLY A 76 -1.37 -8.01 -6.31
N LEU A 77 -1.79 -6.81 -5.90
CA LEU A 77 -2.01 -6.52 -4.48
C LEU A 77 -3.11 -7.41 -3.90
N LYS A 78 -4.21 -7.57 -4.63
CA LYS A 78 -5.32 -8.42 -4.19
C LYS A 78 -4.87 -9.87 -4.06
N GLN A 79 -4.04 -10.33 -4.98
CA GLN A 79 -3.50 -11.69 -4.94
C GLN A 79 -2.58 -11.89 -3.74
N LEU A 80 -1.70 -10.92 -3.47
CA LEU A 80 -0.84 -10.97 -2.29
C LEU A 80 -1.68 -11.03 -1.01
N LEU A 81 -2.75 -10.23 -0.96
CA LEU A 81 -3.65 -10.23 0.19
C LEU A 81 -4.32 -11.59 0.36
N ALA A 82 -4.82 -12.18 -0.73
CA ALA A 82 -5.44 -13.49 -0.69
C ALA A 82 -4.47 -14.56 -0.18
N ASP A 83 -3.23 -14.51 -0.66
CA ASP A 83 -2.20 -15.45 -0.22
C ASP A 83 -1.87 -15.29 1.26
N ALA A 84 -1.82 -14.05 1.73
CA ALA A 84 -1.48 -13.75 3.13
C ALA A 84 -2.57 -14.22 4.10
N VAL A 85 -3.85 -14.19 3.70
CA VAL A 85 -4.95 -14.59 4.59
C VAL A 85 -5.33 -16.07 4.46
N LYS A 86 -4.68 -16.78 3.56
CA LYS A 86 -4.98 -18.20 3.33
C LYS A 86 -4.44 -19.10 4.44
N ASN A 87 -3.47 -18.65 5.16
CA ASN A 87 -2.84 -19.45 6.21
C ASN A 87 -3.47 -19.17 7.56
#